data_3b2c0fdf6037a84c79887397aed698a9
#
_entry.id   3b2c0fdf6037a84c79887397aed698a9
#
_cell.length_a   1.000
_cell.length_b   1.000
_cell.length_c   1.000
_cell.angle_alpha   90.00
_cell.angle_beta   90.00
_cell.angle_gamma   90.00
#
_symmetry.space_group_name_H-M   'P 1'
#
loop_
_entity.id
_entity.type
_entity.pdbx_description
1 polymer ?
#
loop_
_entity_poly.entity_id
_entity_poly.type
_entity_poly.pdbx_seq_one_letter_code
_entity_poly.pdbx_strand_id
1 'polypeptide(L)'
;MNMTWRTALVASVAALGIGSQAAHAQQTVKATLRSDAIQLEPHDVKAGKVTFDVANSADNNMAHELVVLKTNLADGALPVRKGEVLEERLHKIGEVEDVASGRHKRVTLTLAPGRYAVICNKPGHYAAGMHATLVVSR
;
A
#
# COMPACT_ATOMS: atom_id res chain seq x y z
N MET A 1 -23.94 73.01 -28.59
CA MET A 1 -23.49 72.48 -27.29
C MET A 1 -23.66 70.97 -27.34
N ASN A 2 -22.63 70.23 -27.79
CA ASN A 2 -22.68 68.80 -28.03
C ASN A 2 -21.88 68.07 -26.94
N MET A 3 -22.62 67.41 -26.07
CA MET A 3 -22.06 66.65 -24.95
C MET A 3 -21.94 65.18 -25.38
N THR A 4 -20.68 64.77 -25.73
CA THR A 4 -20.39 63.40 -26.09
C THR A 4 -20.12 62.58 -24.85
N TRP A 5 -20.96 61.60 -24.55
CA TRP A 5 -20.75 60.66 -23.48
C TRP A 5 -19.82 59.52 -23.96
N ARG A 6 -18.67 59.43 -23.33
CA ARG A 6 -17.72 58.30 -23.54
C ARG A 6 -18.10 57.19 -22.56
N THR A 7 -18.67 56.14 -23.08
CA THR A 7 -18.88 54.89 -22.35
C THR A 7 -17.56 54.15 -22.18
N ALA A 8 -17.12 54.01 -20.94
CA ALA A 8 -15.98 53.17 -20.59
C ALA A 8 -16.44 51.72 -20.44
N LEU A 9 -15.95 50.84 -21.30
CA LEU A 9 -16.10 49.38 -21.17
C LEU A 9 -15.10 48.89 -20.15
N VAL A 10 -15.62 48.41 -19.00
CA VAL A 10 -14.83 47.69 -18.00
C VAL A 10 -14.78 46.23 -18.44
N ALA A 11 -13.64 45.79 -18.93
CA ALA A 11 -13.39 44.38 -19.20
C ALA A 11 -13.03 43.64 -17.90
N SER A 12 -13.96 42.84 -17.40
CA SER A 12 -13.71 41.96 -16.28
C SER A 12 -12.91 40.72 -16.76
N VAL A 13 -11.65 40.67 -16.40
CA VAL A 13 -10.80 39.48 -16.62
C VAL A 13 -11.12 38.47 -15.51
N ALA A 14 -11.89 37.43 -15.83
CA ALA A 14 -12.09 36.30 -14.95
C ALA A 14 -10.83 35.43 -14.99
N ALA A 15 -10.01 35.47 -13.94
CA ALA A 15 -8.89 34.56 -13.77
C ALA A 15 -9.43 33.16 -13.41
N LEU A 16 -9.44 32.26 -14.38
CA LEU A 16 -9.66 30.83 -14.17
C LEU A 16 -8.44 30.26 -13.42
N GLY A 17 -8.57 30.11 -12.12
CA GLY A 17 -7.60 29.38 -11.30
C GLY A 17 -7.59 27.91 -11.70
N ILE A 18 -6.61 27.49 -12.50
CA ILE A 18 -6.35 26.10 -12.78
C ILE A 18 -5.71 25.52 -11.53
N GLY A 19 -6.56 24.96 -10.65
CA GLY A 19 -6.11 24.14 -9.52
C GLY A 19 -5.38 22.93 -10.07
N SER A 20 -4.06 22.91 -9.98
CA SER A 20 -3.23 21.76 -10.29
C SER A 20 -3.55 20.67 -9.25
N GLN A 21 -4.47 19.77 -9.57
CA GLN A 21 -4.62 18.53 -8.81
C GLN A 21 -3.39 17.70 -9.14
N ALA A 22 -2.46 17.63 -8.20
CA ALA A 22 -1.38 16.66 -8.27
C ALA A 22 -2.00 15.26 -8.32
N ALA A 23 -2.03 14.66 -9.50
CA ALA A 23 -2.40 13.28 -9.66
C ALA A 23 -1.36 12.46 -8.90
N HIS A 24 -1.76 11.91 -7.74
CA HIS A 24 -0.91 10.97 -7.04
C HIS A 24 -0.71 9.77 -7.96
N ALA A 25 0.52 9.64 -8.51
CA ALA A 25 0.90 8.50 -9.33
C ALA A 25 0.62 7.22 -8.53
N GLN A 26 -0.08 6.26 -9.15
CA GLN A 26 -0.38 4.97 -8.53
C GLN A 26 0.94 4.25 -8.29
N GLN A 27 1.24 3.96 -7.02
CA GLN A 27 2.44 3.25 -6.62
C GLN A 27 2.17 1.75 -6.61
N THR A 28 3.12 0.96 -7.12
CA THR A 28 3.03 -0.50 -7.09
C THR A 28 4.21 -1.05 -6.29
N VAL A 29 3.91 -1.93 -5.34
CA VAL A 29 4.87 -2.72 -4.58
C VAL A 29 4.79 -4.15 -5.11
N LYS A 30 5.89 -4.65 -5.68
CA LYS A 30 6.05 -6.08 -5.97
C LYS A 30 6.31 -6.79 -4.65
N ALA A 31 5.46 -7.76 -4.31
CA ALA A 31 5.61 -8.61 -3.15
C ALA A 31 5.87 -10.04 -3.62
N THR A 32 7.10 -10.51 -3.44
CA THR A 32 7.48 -11.87 -3.79
C THR A 32 7.44 -12.74 -2.54
N LEU A 33 6.52 -13.71 -2.52
CA LEU A 33 6.37 -14.69 -1.46
C LEU A 33 7.25 -15.90 -1.75
N ARG A 34 8.16 -16.20 -0.83
CA ARG A 34 9.03 -17.38 -0.85
C ARG A 34 8.67 -18.29 0.32
N SER A 35 9.26 -19.47 0.39
CA SER A 35 8.97 -20.42 1.47
C SER A 35 9.33 -19.92 2.88
N ASP A 36 10.28 -19.00 2.98
CA ASP A 36 10.88 -18.49 4.22
C ASP A 36 11.11 -16.98 4.24
N ALA A 37 10.53 -16.24 3.30
CA ALA A 37 10.72 -14.80 3.19
C ALA A 37 9.60 -14.12 2.40
N ILE A 38 9.41 -12.83 2.66
CA ILE A 38 8.69 -11.90 1.80
C ILE A 38 9.66 -10.82 1.34
N GLN A 39 9.74 -10.59 0.03
CA GLN A 39 10.53 -9.51 -0.55
C GLN A 39 9.60 -8.43 -1.09
N LEU A 40 9.84 -7.17 -0.72
CA LEU A 40 9.07 -6.01 -1.18
C LEU A 40 9.95 -5.08 -2.02
N GLU A 41 9.46 -4.69 -3.19
CA GLU A 41 10.13 -3.75 -4.10
C GLU A 41 9.12 -2.72 -4.65
N PRO A 42 9.23 -1.45 -4.28
CA PRO A 42 10.06 -0.89 -3.22
C PRO A 42 9.57 -1.28 -1.82
N HIS A 43 10.40 -1.15 -0.79
CA HIS A 43 10.03 -1.33 0.61
C HIS A 43 9.66 0.00 1.31
N ASP A 44 9.68 1.11 0.58
CA ASP A 44 9.23 2.44 0.99
C ASP A 44 8.36 3.06 -0.12
N VAL A 45 7.26 3.68 0.28
CA VAL A 45 6.30 4.32 -0.62
C VAL A 45 5.75 5.60 0.00
N LYS A 46 5.05 6.41 -0.80
CA LYS A 46 4.27 7.56 -0.32
C LYS A 46 2.88 7.14 0.15
N ALA A 47 2.33 7.92 1.09
CA ALA A 47 0.94 7.76 1.51
C ALA A 47 -0.04 7.90 0.34
N GLY A 48 -1.12 7.15 0.38
CA GLY A 48 -2.15 7.12 -0.65
C GLY A 48 -2.46 5.72 -1.14
N LYS A 49 -2.93 5.61 -2.37
CA LYS A 49 -3.24 4.32 -2.99
C LYS A 49 -1.96 3.59 -3.39
N VAL A 50 -1.79 2.38 -2.88
CA VAL A 50 -0.67 1.49 -3.16
C VAL A 50 -1.23 0.15 -3.65
N THR A 51 -0.78 -0.29 -4.82
CA THR A 51 -1.11 -1.61 -5.35
C THR A 51 -0.02 -2.60 -4.99
N PHE A 52 -0.37 -3.67 -4.32
CA PHE A 52 0.51 -4.81 -4.14
C PHE A 52 0.30 -5.79 -5.30
N ASP A 53 1.37 -6.08 -6.02
CA ASP A 53 1.44 -7.16 -7.01
C ASP A 53 2.13 -8.34 -6.35
N VAL A 54 1.32 -9.30 -5.90
CA VAL A 54 1.74 -10.39 -5.02
C VAL A 54 1.97 -11.64 -5.85
N ALA A 55 3.21 -12.09 -5.92
CA ALA A 55 3.61 -13.31 -6.63
C ALA A 55 4.08 -14.38 -5.65
N ASN A 56 3.55 -15.59 -5.76
CA ASN A 56 4.04 -16.75 -5.04
C ASN A 56 5.11 -17.46 -5.86
N SER A 57 6.36 -17.22 -5.49
CA SER A 57 7.57 -17.84 -6.09
C SER A 57 8.17 -18.91 -5.17
N ALA A 58 7.37 -19.45 -4.23
CA ALA A 58 7.79 -20.52 -3.35
C ALA A 58 7.96 -21.83 -4.12
N ASP A 59 8.94 -22.60 -3.73
CA ASP A 59 9.31 -23.89 -4.33
C ASP A 59 8.63 -25.09 -3.65
N ASN A 60 7.73 -24.83 -2.68
CA ASN A 60 7.10 -25.85 -1.83
C ASN A 60 5.66 -26.24 -2.27
N ASN A 61 5.20 -25.78 -3.43
CA ASN A 61 3.83 -25.98 -3.95
C ASN A 61 2.69 -25.56 -3.01
N MET A 62 2.99 -24.76 -1.98
CA MET A 62 2.00 -24.28 -1.04
C MET A 62 1.39 -22.94 -1.50
N ALA A 63 0.11 -22.76 -1.20
CA ALA A 63 -0.50 -21.43 -1.30
C ALA A 63 -0.01 -20.56 -0.13
N HIS A 64 0.25 -19.30 -0.42
CA HIS A 64 0.61 -18.27 0.54
C HIS A 64 -0.41 -17.16 0.53
N GLU A 65 -0.32 -16.27 1.51
CA GLU A 65 -1.13 -15.07 1.59
C GLU A 65 -0.25 -13.86 1.92
N LEU A 66 -0.77 -12.67 1.72
CA LEU A 66 -0.13 -11.43 2.11
C LEU A 66 -1.12 -10.62 2.94
N VAL A 67 -0.77 -10.40 4.21
CA VAL A 67 -1.54 -9.58 5.15
C VAL A 67 -0.76 -8.31 5.43
N VAL A 68 -1.42 -7.15 5.36
CA VAL A 68 -0.82 -5.82 5.59
C VAL A 68 -1.34 -5.27 6.91
N LEU A 69 -0.44 -5.12 7.88
CA LEU A 69 -0.73 -4.71 9.25
C LEU A 69 -0.03 -3.38 9.57
N LYS A 70 -0.78 -2.35 9.95
CA LYS A 70 -0.16 -1.11 10.44
C LYS A 70 0.28 -1.29 11.89
N THR A 71 1.59 -1.17 12.16
CA THR A 71 2.16 -1.35 13.48
C THR A 71 3.54 -0.70 13.59
N ASN A 72 3.92 -0.29 14.80
CA ASN A 72 5.27 0.17 15.13
C ASN A 72 6.17 -0.96 15.64
N LEU A 73 5.64 -2.17 15.82
CA LEU A 73 6.44 -3.34 16.17
C LEU A 73 7.35 -3.71 15.00
N ALA A 74 8.50 -4.30 15.30
CA ALA A 74 9.31 -4.93 14.28
C ALA A 74 8.52 -6.07 13.62
N ASP A 75 8.66 -6.25 12.30
CA ASP A 75 7.89 -7.24 11.54
C ASP A 75 8.15 -8.69 11.99
N GLY A 76 9.32 -8.97 12.58
CA GLY A 76 9.65 -10.26 13.19
C GLY A 76 9.28 -10.40 14.67
N ALA A 77 8.63 -9.39 15.30
CA ALA A 77 8.30 -9.36 16.73
C ALA A 77 6.79 -9.18 17.02
N LEU A 78 5.95 -9.65 16.11
CA LEU A 78 4.50 -9.58 16.28
C LEU A 78 4.01 -10.65 17.28
N PRO A 79 2.89 -10.41 17.99
CA PRO A 79 2.33 -11.39 18.92
C PRO A 79 1.80 -12.61 18.15
N VAL A 80 2.26 -13.80 18.55
CA VAL A 80 1.91 -15.08 17.92
C VAL A 80 1.24 -16.02 18.92
N ARG A 81 0.25 -16.77 18.46
CA ARG A 81 -0.37 -17.87 19.18
C ARG A 81 -0.69 -19.03 18.23
N LYS A 82 -0.29 -20.24 18.59
CA LYS A 82 -0.52 -21.46 17.80
C LYS A 82 0.00 -21.37 16.36
N GLY A 83 1.13 -20.67 16.15
CA GLY A 83 1.78 -20.54 14.84
C GLY A 83 1.24 -19.40 13.96
N GLU A 84 0.28 -18.63 14.44
CA GLU A 84 -0.31 -17.51 13.70
C GLU A 84 -0.18 -16.20 14.47
N VAL A 85 0.04 -15.11 13.76
CA VAL A 85 0.02 -13.74 14.31
C VAL A 85 -1.40 -13.40 14.76
N LEU A 86 -1.53 -12.80 15.93
CA LEU A 86 -2.81 -12.33 16.47
C LEU A 86 -3.24 -11.03 15.79
N GLU A 87 -3.79 -11.13 14.58
CA GLU A 87 -4.21 -9.98 13.76
C GLU A 87 -5.23 -9.10 14.49
N GLU A 88 -6.07 -9.70 15.33
CA GLU A 88 -7.07 -8.99 16.15
C GLU A 88 -6.46 -8.00 17.16
N ARG A 89 -5.16 -8.12 17.44
CA ARG A 89 -4.40 -7.18 18.27
C ARG A 89 -3.67 -6.10 17.48
N LEU A 90 -3.78 -6.13 16.18
CA LEU A 90 -3.07 -5.26 15.25
C LEU A 90 -4.07 -4.56 14.32
N HIS A 91 -3.63 -3.50 13.66
CA HIS A 91 -4.47 -2.79 12.72
C HIS A 91 -4.30 -3.38 11.31
N LYS A 92 -5.11 -4.38 10.96
CA LYS A 92 -5.15 -4.94 9.61
C LYS A 92 -5.74 -3.95 8.63
N ILE A 93 -5.01 -3.67 7.54
CA ILE A 93 -5.43 -2.77 6.46
C ILE A 93 -6.08 -3.55 5.33
N GLY A 94 -5.54 -4.72 5.01
CA GLY A 94 -6.07 -5.59 3.97
C GLY A 94 -5.19 -6.81 3.77
N GLU A 95 -5.63 -7.67 2.85
CA GLU A 95 -4.96 -8.94 2.59
C GLU A 95 -5.20 -9.44 1.16
N VAL A 96 -4.37 -10.36 0.72
CA VAL A 96 -4.55 -11.20 -0.46
C VAL A 96 -4.41 -12.64 -0.01
N GLU A 97 -5.49 -13.39 -0.08
CA GLU A 97 -5.53 -14.79 0.33
C GLU A 97 -5.24 -15.74 -0.83
N ASP A 98 -4.77 -16.93 -0.51
CA ASP A 98 -4.66 -18.08 -1.40
C ASP A 98 -3.99 -17.79 -2.76
N VAL A 99 -2.81 -17.19 -2.70
CA VAL A 99 -1.95 -17.07 -3.88
C VAL A 99 -1.31 -18.43 -4.12
N ALA A 100 -1.81 -19.18 -5.10
CA ALA A 100 -1.27 -20.49 -5.43
C ALA A 100 0.17 -20.42 -5.95
N SER A 101 0.93 -21.49 -5.79
CA SER A 101 2.32 -21.58 -6.28
C SER A 101 2.39 -21.21 -7.77
N GLY A 102 3.36 -20.38 -8.14
CA GLY A 102 3.56 -19.85 -9.49
C GLY A 102 2.50 -18.85 -9.96
N ARG A 103 1.57 -18.45 -9.10
CA ARG A 103 0.52 -17.48 -9.43
C ARG A 103 0.79 -16.12 -8.80
N HIS A 104 0.05 -15.12 -9.28
CA HIS A 104 0.06 -13.78 -8.70
C HIS A 104 -1.37 -13.26 -8.57
N LYS A 105 -1.57 -12.36 -7.60
CA LYS A 105 -2.80 -11.62 -7.36
C LYS A 105 -2.46 -10.16 -7.04
N ARG A 106 -3.43 -9.26 -7.20
CA ARG A 106 -3.26 -7.84 -6.90
C ARG A 106 -4.31 -7.35 -5.92
N VAL A 107 -3.91 -6.42 -5.05
CA VAL A 107 -4.79 -5.66 -4.20
C VAL A 107 -4.33 -4.21 -4.15
N THR A 108 -5.25 -3.27 -4.17
CA THR A 108 -4.96 -1.84 -3.97
C THR A 108 -5.50 -1.42 -2.61
N LEU A 109 -4.63 -0.91 -1.77
CA LEU A 109 -4.94 -0.45 -0.41
C LEU A 109 -4.62 1.04 -0.30
N THR A 110 -5.38 1.76 0.54
CA THR A 110 -5.04 3.14 0.91
C THR A 110 -4.23 3.12 2.20
N LEU A 111 -2.98 3.57 2.10
CA LEU A 111 -2.02 3.57 3.21
C LEU A 111 -1.78 4.98 3.73
N ALA A 112 -1.97 5.18 5.03
CA ALA A 112 -1.56 6.38 5.74
C ALA A 112 -0.07 6.32 6.08
N PRO A 113 0.60 7.46 6.36
CA PRO A 113 1.99 7.45 6.80
C PRO A 113 2.20 6.57 8.02
N GLY A 114 3.31 5.85 8.09
CA GLY A 114 3.68 4.98 9.20
C GLY A 114 4.45 3.74 8.76
N ARG A 115 4.63 2.83 9.72
CA ARG A 115 5.25 1.53 9.50
C ARG A 115 4.19 0.44 9.38
N TYR A 116 4.50 -0.53 8.56
CA TYR A 116 3.63 -1.69 8.30
C TYR A 116 4.45 -2.97 8.35
N ALA A 117 3.89 -3.99 8.97
CA ALA A 117 4.35 -5.35 8.80
C ALA A 117 3.54 -5.99 7.67
N VAL A 118 4.22 -6.64 6.75
CA VAL A 118 3.64 -7.44 5.68
C VAL A 118 4.02 -8.89 5.94
N ILE A 119 3.03 -9.76 6.09
CA ILE A 119 3.26 -11.13 6.56
C ILE A 119 2.47 -12.17 5.73
N CYS A 120 2.90 -13.43 5.80
CA CYS A 120 2.04 -14.57 5.51
C CYS A 120 1.61 -15.18 6.85
N ASN A 121 0.32 -15.22 7.11
CA ASN A 121 -0.21 -15.67 8.41
C ASN A 121 -0.77 -17.10 8.38
N LYS A 122 -0.42 -17.89 7.37
CA LYS A 122 -0.71 -19.33 7.41
C LYS A 122 0.10 -19.98 8.53
N PRO A 123 -0.46 -21.00 9.23
CA PRO A 123 0.20 -21.60 10.39
C PRO A 123 1.67 -21.96 10.15
N GLY A 124 2.56 -21.41 10.98
CA GLY A 124 4.01 -21.63 10.92
C GLY A 124 4.78 -20.78 9.89
N HIS A 125 4.10 -20.12 8.92
CA HIS A 125 4.78 -19.40 7.85
C HIS A 125 5.46 -18.13 8.36
N TYR A 126 4.81 -17.38 9.25
CA TYR A 126 5.41 -16.21 9.89
C TYR A 126 6.70 -16.60 10.66
N ALA A 127 6.66 -17.67 11.45
CA ALA A 127 7.81 -18.15 12.21
C ALA A 127 8.95 -18.66 11.29
N ALA A 128 8.63 -19.13 10.08
CA ALA A 128 9.61 -19.52 9.07
C ALA A 128 10.33 -18.31 8.42
N GLY A 129 9.90 -17.08 8.66
CA GLY A 129 10.52 -15.86 8.14
C GLY A 129 9.68 -15.11 7.11
N MET A 130 8.44 -15.52 6.86
CA MET A 130 7.57 -14.85 5.90
C MET A 130 7.00 -13.55 6.48
N HIS A 131 7.87 -12.55 6.63
CA HIS A 131 7.51 -11.20 7.05
C HIS A 131 8.47 -10.17 6.45
N ALA A 132 8.02 -8.94 6.31
CA ALA A 132 8.81 -7.80 5.85
C ALA A 132 8.23 -6.48 6.39
N THR A 133 9.06 -5.44 6.44
CA THR A 133 8.63 -4.08 6.77
C THR A 133 8.37 -3.27 5.49
N LEU A 134 7.25 -2.55 5.46
CA LEU A 134 6.97 -1.48 4.50
C LEU A 134 6.93 -0.14 5.26
N VAL A 135 7.60 0.88 4.74
CA VAL A 135 7.58 2.23 5.28
C VAL A 135 6.74 3.13 4.37
N VAL A 136 5.80 3.85 4.95
CA VAL A 136 4.96 4.81 4.22
C VAL A 136 5.27 6.22 4.71
N SER A 137 5.80 7.06 3.82
CA SER A 137 6.12 8.47 4.10
C SER A 137 4.98 9.40 3.64
N ARG A 138 5.02 10.65 4.07
CA ARG A 138 4.14 11.73 3.60
C ARG A 138 4.42 12.14 2.18
#